data_85ff81f1577e80fd9118d20467cb564b
#
_entry.id   85ff81f1577e80fd9118d20467cb564b
#
_cell.length_a   1.000
_cell.length_b   1.000
_cell.length_c   1.000
_cell.angle_alpha   90.00
_cell.angle_beta   90.00
_cell.angle_gamma   90.00
#
_symmetry.space_group_name_H-M   'P 1'
#
loop_
_entity.id
_entity.type
_entity.pdbx_description
1 polymer ?
#
loop_
_entity_poly.entity_id
_entity_poly.type
_entity_poly.pdbx_seq_one_letter_code
_entity_poly.pdbx_strand_id
1 'polypeptide(L)'
;MDQAKRMQIVSIIDDVNDMTIATLRPDLYPQATTVSYVNDGLTIYFGTSPDSQKAKNLAWSNKVSLTIDRPYETWDEIEGLSMGAEVSPVTDSAEFQKVGQLMLGKFPQLAAFVPDDASGIAIYRVEPKFISLLDYSQGFGHTETFTL
;
A
#
# COMPACT_ATOMS: atom_id res chain seq x y z
N MET A 1 -9.59 -9.23 15.09
CA MET A 1 -9.46 -9.96 13.79
C MET A 1 -8.84 -11.31 14.08
N ASP A 2 -9.46 -12.37 13.66
CA ASP A 2 -8.89 -13.70 13.82
C ASP A 2 -7.77 -13.99 12.82
N GLN A 3 -7.03 -15.08 13.04
CA GLN A 3 -5.86 -15.39 12.21
C GLN A 3 -6.26 -15.74 10.76
N ALA A 4 -7.40 -16.37 10.55
CA ALA A 4 -7.87 -16.72 9.21
C ALA A 4 -8.15 -15.47 8.37
N LYS A 5 -8.79 -14.47 8.95
CA LYS A 5 -9.05 -13.18 8.29
C LYS A 5 -7.75 -12.40 8.04
N ARG A 6 -6.83 -12.43 9.00
CA ARG A 6 -5.51 -11.82 8.82
C ARG A 6 -4.76 -12.45 7.65
N MET A 7 -4.77 -13.77 7.55
CA MET A 7 -4.12 -14.49 6.45
C MET A 7 -4.77 -14.17 5.11
N GLN A 8 -6.10 -14.07 5.06
CA GLN A 8 -6.82 -13.68 3.86
C GLN A 8 -6.42 -12.26 3.40
N ILE A 9 -6.37 -11.32 4.33
CA ILE A 9 -5.96 -9.93 4.05
C ILE A 9 -4.52 -9.88 3.56
N VAL A 10 -3.60 -10.53 4.25
CA VAL A 10 -2.18 -10.55 3.85
C VAL A 10 -2.00 -11.21 2.49
N SER A 11 -2.76 -12.27 2.19
CA SER A 11 -2.72 -12.91 0.87
C SER A 11 -3.10 -11.95 -0.26
N ILE A 12 -4.12 -11.10 -0.06
CA ILE A 12 -4.49 -10.08 -1.04
C ILE A 12 -3.34 -9.08 -1.23
N ILE A 13 -2.75 -8.62 -0.13
CA ILE A 13 -1.63 -7.67 -0.20
C ILE A 13 -0.43 -8.29 -0.92
N ASP A 14 -0.11 -9.54 -0.62
CA ASP A 14 1.03 -10.25 -1.23
C ASP A 14 0.87 -10.42 -2.74
N ASP A 15 -0.35 -10.71 -3.20
CA ASP A 15 -0.60 -11.13 -4.58
C ASP A 15 -0.79 -9.98 -5.56
N VAL A 16 -1.25 -8.81 -5.10
CA VAL A 16 -1.55 -7.66 -5.96
C VAL A 16 -0.32 -6.77 -6.05
N ASN A 17 -0.07 -6.23 -7.26
CA ASN A 17 1.14 -5.45 -7.52
C ASN A 17 1.00 -3.96 -7.22
N ASP A 18 -0.19 -3.40 -7.41
CA ASP A 18 -0.42 -1.97 -7.33
C ASP A 18 -1.54 -1.65 -6.36
N MET A 19 -1.43 -0.51 -5.70
CA MET A 19 -2.49 0.05 -4.88
C MET A 19 -2.87 1.44 -5.38
N THR A 20 -4.10 1.83 -5.13
CA THR A 20 -4.50 3.24 -5.23
C THR A 20 -4.37 3.85 -3.85
N ILE A 21 -3.56 4.89 -3.71
CA ILE A 21 -3.37 5.59 -2.45
C ILE A 21 -3.82 7.05 -2.60
N ALA A 22 -4.63 7.51 -1.67
CA ALA A 22 -5.09 8.89 -1.58
C ALA A 22 -4.34 9.60 -0.45
N THR A 23 -3.61 10.64 -0.81
CA THR A 23 -2.93 11.54 0.12
C THR A 23 -3.66 12.88 0.14
N LEU A 24 -3.55 13.62 1.25
CA LEU A 24 -4.27 14.87 1.41
C LEU A 24 -3.37 16.05 1.07
N ARG A 25 -3.80 16.85 0.09
CA ARG A 25 -3.13 18.09 -0.27
C ARG A 25 -3.36 19.16 0.80
N PRO A 26 -2.46 20.16 0.94
CA PRO A 26 -2.68 21.27 1.87
C PRO A 26 -3.95 22.07 1.59
N ASP A 27 -4.45 22.08 0.34
CA ASP A 27 -5.73 22.69 -0.03
C ASP A 27 -6.94 21.80 0.26
N LEU A 28 -6.75 20.66 0.96
CA LEU A 28 -7.74 19.68 1.41
C LEU A 28 -8.34 18.82 0.30
N TYR A 29 -7.85 18.90 -0.92
CA TYR A 29 -8.24 17.93 -1.94
C TYR A 29 -7.52 16.59 -1.70
N PRO A 30 -8.27 15.48 -1.55
CA PRO A 30 -7.66 14.15 -1.59
C PRO A 30 -7.13 13.89 -3.00
N GLN A 31 -5.89 13.42 -3.08
CA GLN A 31 -5.26 13.11 -4.36
C GLN A 31 -4.95 11.63 -4.45
N ALA A 32 -5.67 10.93 -5.33
CA ALA A 32 -5.53 9.50 -5.52
C ALA A 32 -4.58 9.20 -6.67
N THR A 33 -3.62 8.32 -6.44
CA THR A 33 -2.66 7.86 -7.45
C THR A 33 -2.43 6.37 -7.32
N THR A 34 -2.04 5.72 -8.41
CA THR A 34 -1.70 4.29 -8.41
C THR A 34 -0.19 4.14 -8.28
N VAL A 35 0.24 3.31 -7.34
CA VAL A 35 1.66 3.02 -7.09
C VAL A 35 1.87 1.53 -6.90
N SER A 36 3.03 1.05 -7.37
CA SER A 36 3.50 -0.28 -7.03
C SER A 36 3.98 -0.30 -5.57
N TYR A 37 3.82 -1.41 -4.89
CA TYR A 37 4.18 -1.52 -3.48
C TYR A 37 4.76 -2.90 -3.17
N VAL A 38 5.39 -2.99 -2.01
CA VAL A 38 5.78 -4.24 -1.36
C VAL A 38 5.26 -4.23 0.08
N ASN A 39 5.32 -5.38 0.73
CA ASN A 39 4.83 -5.49 2.11
C ASN A 39 5.61 -6.51 2.92
N ASP A 40 5.54 -6.35 4.21
CA ASP A 40 5.92 -7.34 5.21
C ASP A 40 4.70 -7.54 6.12
N GLY A 41 3.93 -8.60 5.86
CA GLY A 41 2.62 -8.77 6.52
C GLY A 41 1.68 -7.63 6.18
N LEU A 42 1.16 -6.97 7.20
CA LEU A 42 0.24 -5.83 7.05
C LEU A 42 0.95 -4.50 6.80
N THR A 43 2.25 -4.42 7.04
CA THR A 43 3.02 -3.19 6.79
C THR A 43 3.35 -3.09 5.30
N ILE A 44 2.96 -1.98 4.69
CA ILE A 44 3.12 -1.75 3.25
C ILE A 44 4.21 -0.69 3.03
N TYR A 45 4.96 -0.82 1.94
CA TYR A 45 6.02 0.13 1.58
C TYR A 45 5.89 0.54 0.13
N PHE A 46 6.09 1.81 -0.13
CA PHE A 46 6.18 2.32 -1.50
C PHE A 46 7.25 3.41 -1.60
N GLY A 47 7.68 3.67 -2.83
CA GLY A 47 8.66 4.71 -3.13
C GLY A 47 8.08 5.77 -4.05
N THR A 48 8.57 7.00 -3.91
CA THR A 48 8.23 8.11 -4.80
C THR A 48 9.41 9.08 -4.85
N SER A 49 9.42 9.97 -5.84
CA SER A 49 10.38 11.07 -5.87
C SER A 49 10.17 11.97 -4.64
N PRO A 50 11.25 12.40 -3.96
CA PRO A 50 11.12 13.33 -2.84
C PRO A 50 10.54 14.69 -3.23
N ASP A 51 10.56 15.04 -4.51
CA ASP A 51 9.99 16.29 -5.03
C ASP A 51 8.55 16.15 -5.54
N SER A 52 7.97 14.94 -5.44
CA SER A 52 6.61 14.69 -5.90
C SER A 52 5.56 15.42 -5.05
N GLN A 53 4.39 15.67 -5.63
CA GLN A 53 3.26 16.20 -4.86
C GLN A 53 2.86 15.26 -3.73
N LYS A 54 2.97 13.94 -3.95
CA LYS A 54 2.71 12.93 -2.92
C LYS A 54 3.63 13.10 -1.72
N ALA A 55 4.93 13.29 -1.94
CA ALA A 55 5.89 13.53 -0.86
C ALA A 55 5.55 14.81 -0.09
N LYS A 56 5.15 15.88 -0.78
CA LYS A 56 4.72 17.14 -0.15
C LYS A 56 3.45 16.95 0.67
N ASN A 57 2.48 16.21 0.14
CA ASN A 57 1.26 15.88 0.86
C ASN A 57 1.55 15.11 2.14
N LEU A 58 2.44 14.11 2.07
CA LEU A 58 2.80 13.28 3.23
C LEU A 58 3.59 14.05 4.29
N ALA A 59 4.36 15.06 3.90
CA ALA A 59 5.02 15.97 4.84
C ALA A 59 4.01 16.83 5.60
N TRP A 60 2.85 17.13 4.99
CA TRP A 60 1.80 17.93 5.59
C TRP A 60 0.82 17.10 6.43
N SER A 61 0.43 15.92 5.94
CA SER A 61 -0.47 15.01 6.65
C SER A 61 -0.06 13.56 6.41
N ASN A 62 0.09 12.81 7.49
CA ASN A 62 0.49 11.41 7.43
C ASN A 62 -0.68 10.44 7.28
N LYS A 63 -1.91 10.93 7.25
CA LYS A 63 -3.11 10.09 7.12
C LYS A 63 -3.45 9.88 5.66
N VAL A 64 -3.64 8.62 5.29
CA VAL A 64 -3.95 8.23 3.92
C VAL A 64 -5.11 7.24 3.89
N SER A 65 -5.71 7.13 2.72
CA SER A 65 -6.66 6.06 2.39
C SER A 65 -6.09 5.29 1.21
N LEU A 66 -6.30 3.99 1.18
CA LEU A 66 -5.82 3.17 0.06
C LEU A 66 -6.75 2.00 -0.24
N THR A 67 -6.69 1.52 -1.47
CA THR A 67 -7.38 0.31 -1.91
C THR A 67 -6.41 -0.63 -2.60
N ILE A 68 -6.61 -1.94 -2.37
CA ILE A 68 -5.90 -3.02 -3.05
C ILE A 68 -6.96 -4.01 -3.50
N ASP A 69 -7.09 -4.22 -4.81
CA ASP A 69 -8.15 -5.03 -5.37
C ASP A 69 -7.58 -6.14 -6.23
N ARG A 70 -8.09 -7.37 -6.03
CA ARG A 70 -7.81 -8.47 -6.95
C ARG A 70 -8.54 -8.25 -8.27
N PRO A 71 -7.96 -8.66 -9.41
CA PRO A 71 -8.72 -8.69 -10.65
C PRO A 71 -9.90 -9.68 -10.56
N TYR A 72 -10.99 -9.39 -11.25
CA TYR A 72 -12.17 -10.26 -11.26
C TYR A 72 -12.82 -10.24 -12.66
N GLU A 73 -13.56 -11.30 -12.98
CA GLU A 73 -14.34 -11.39 -14.21
C GLU A 73 -15.82 -11.23 -13.90
N THR A 74 -16.31 -11.82 -12.80
CA THR A 74 -17.70 -11.73 -12.35
C THR A 74 -17.75 -11.13 -10.94
N TRP A 75 -18.86 -10.48 -10.60
CA TRP A 75 -18.97 -9.75 -9.34
C TRP A 75 -18.88 -10.61 -8.08
N ASP A 76 -19.24 -11.89 -8.16
CA ASP A 76 -19.09 -12.82 -7.05
C ASP A 76 -17.63 -13.17 -6.75
N GLU A 77 -16.71 -12.83 -7.64
CA GLU A 77 -15.26 -12.99 -7.45
C GLU A 77 -14.60 -11.76 -6.80
N ILE A 78 -15.33 -10.67 -6.60
CA ILE A 78 -14.75 -9.44 -6.06
C ILE A 78 -14.19 -9.69 -4.67
N GLU A 79 -12.90 -9.42 -4.51
CA GLU A 79 -12.17 -9.49 -3.26
C GLU A 79 -11.15 -8.36 -3.24
N GLY A 80 -11.24 -7.52 -2.22
CA GLY A 80 -10.38 -6.36 -2.13
C GLY A 80 -10.33 -5.75 -0.74
N LEU A 81 -9.47 -4.75 -0.60
CA LEU A 81 -9.21 -4.06 0.66
C LEU A 81 -9.41 -2.56 0.50
N SER A 82 -10.02 -1.94 1.49
CA SER A 82 -10.03 -0.49 1.67
C SER A 82 -9.48 -0.20 3.05
N MET A 83 -8.52 0.70 3.15
CA MET A 83 -7.80 0.94 4.40
C MET A 83 -7.66 2.42 4.68
N GLY A 84 -7.76 2.78 5.96
CA GLY A 84 -7.17 4.00 6.49
C GLY A 84 -5.84 3.67 7.14
N ALA A 85 -4.82 4.47 6.89
CA ALA A 85 -3.47 4.18 7.34
C ALA A 85 -2.72 5.45 7.73
N GLU A 86 -1.63 5.28 8.46
CA GLU A 86 -0.66 6.33 8.76
C GLU A 86 0.67 6.01 8.10
N VAL A 87 1.29 7.03 7.54
CA VAL A 87 2.50 6.91 6.74
C VAL A 87 3.67 7.61 7.45
N SER A 88 4.82 6.96 7.45
CA SER A 88 6.07 7.55 7.94
C SER A 88 7.22 7.27 6.98
N PRO A 89 8.18 8.19 6.85
CA PRO A 89 9.35 7.93 6.01
C PRO A 89 10.23 6.84 6.64
N VAL A 90 10.80 6.00 5.79
CA VAL A 90 11.79 5.01 6.19
C VAL A 90 13.15 5.72 6.27
N THR A 91 13.71 5.81 7.48
CA THR A 91 14.97 6.50 7.76
C THR A 91 16.06 5.56 8.28
N ASP A 92 15.67 4.40 8.82
CA ASP A 92 16.61 3.39 9.29
C ASP A 92 17.25 2.65 8.11
N SER A 93 18.58 2.54 8.11
CA SER A 93 19.31 1.92 7.00
C SER A 93 19.00 0.43 6.84
N ALA A 94 18.79 -0.29 7.93
CA ALA A 94 18.44 -1.71 7.88
C ALA A 94 17.05 -1.91 7.29
N GLU A 95 16.09 -1.10 7.67
CA GLU A 95 14.74 -1.12 7.10
C GLU A 95 14.76 -0.73 5.62
N PHE A 96 15.54 0.29 5.26
CA PHE A 96 15.68 0.71 3.86
C PHE A 96 16.22 -0.42 2.98
N GLN A 97 17.24 -1.16 3.47
CA GLN A 97 17.79 -2.30 2.75
C GLN A 97 16.77 -3.44 2.62
N LYS A 98 16.03 -3.72 3.68
CA LYS A 98 14.96 -4.72 3.67
C LYS A 98 13.91 -4.40 2.60
N VAL A 99 13.47 -3.17 2.54
CA VAL A 99 12.49 -2.72 1.53
C VAL A 99 13.06 -2.86 0.13
N GLY A 100 14.32 -2.48 -0.08
CA GLY A 100 15.00 -2.67 -1.36
C GLY A 100 15.01 -4.13 -1.81
N GLN A 101 15.29 -5.06 -0.91
CA GLN A 101 15.27 -6.48 -1.20
C GLN A 101 13.85 -6.98 -1.53
N LEU A 102 12.84 -6.53 -0.78
CA LEU A 102 11.44 -6.86 -1.05
C LEU A 102 11.02 -6.37 -2.44
N MET A 103 11.42 -5.15 -2.80
CA MET A 103 11.13 -4.57 -4.11
C MET A 103 11.76 -5.34 -5.25
N LEU A 104 13.04 -5.70 -5.14
CA LEU A 104 13.72 -6.51 -6.16
C LEU A 104 13.13 -7.91 -6.27
N GLY A 105 12.69 -8.49 -5.16
CA GLY A 105 12.04 -9.80 -5.16
C GLY A 105 10.70 -9.81 -5.87
N LYS A 106 9.87 -8.79 -5.66
CA LYS A 106 8.55 -8.67 -6.29
C LYS A 106 8.63 -8.11 -7.72
N PHE A 107 9.55 -7.17 -7.96
CA PHE A 107 9.72 -6.47 -9.24
C PHE A 107 11.18 -6.57 -9.71
N PRO A 108 11.62 -7.75 -10.22
CA PRO A 108 13.03 -7.93 -10.66
C PRO A 108 13.48 -6.92 -11.71
N GLN A 109 12.56 -6.46 -12.58
CA GLN A 109 12.83 -5.46 -13.61
C GLN A 109 13.23 -4.11 -13.03
N LEU A 110 12.99 -3.86 -11.75
CA LEU A 110 13.32 -2.60 -11.10
C LEU A 110 14.82 -2.28 -11.17
N ALA A 111 15.67 -3.31 -11.16
CA ALA A 111 17.12 -3.14 -11.26
C ALA A 111 17.55 -2.39 -12.52
N ALA A 112 16.75 -2.45 -13.60
CA ALA A 112 17.03 -1.74 -14.85
C ALA A 112 16.59 -0.27 -14.84
N PHE A 113 15.75 0.14 -13.90
CA PHE A 113 15.14 1.47 -13.85
C PHE A 113 15.58 2.30 -12.65
N VAL A 114 16.18 1.68 -11.61
CA VAL A 114 16.64 2.38 -10.41
C VAL A 114 18.12 2.68 -10.59
N PRO A 115 18.55 3.97 -10.46
CA PRO A 115 19.97 4.30 -10.46
C PRO A 115 20.69 3.58 -9.31
N ASP A 116 21.98 3.30 -9.46
CA ASP A 116 22.82 2.73 -8.41
C ASP A 116 22.80 3.60 -7.14
N ASP A 117 22.57 4.90 -7.33
CA ASP A 117 22.38 5.87 -6.27
C ASP A 117 20.89 6.03 -5.98
N ALA A 118 20.43 5.48 -4.85
CA ALA A 118 19.03 5.54 -4.40
C ALA A 118 18.63 6.91 -3.82
N SER A 119 19.49 7.95 -3.91
CA SER A 119 19.24 9.27 -3.33
C SER A 119 18.04 9.99 -3.94
N GLY A 120 17.58 9.58 -5.14
CA GLY A 120 16.41 10.14 -5.80
C GLY A 120 15.08 9.50 -5.42
N ILE A 121 15.05 8.60 -4.43
CA ILE A 121 13.83 7.88 -4.05
C ILE A 121 13.59 8.05 -2.55
N ALA A 122 12.39 8.50 -2.20
CA ALA A 122 11.88 8.49 -0.84
C ALA A 122 11.04 7.24 -0.63
N ILE A 123 11.32 6.48 0.41
CA ILE A 123 10.61 5.27 0.80
C ILE A 123 9.73 5.57 2.01
N TYR A 124 8.50 5.10 1.96
CA TYR A 124 7.51 5.30 3.02
C TYR A 124 6.99 3.98 3.55
N ARG A 125 6.79 3.93 4.87
CA ARG A 125 6.11 2.84 5.57
C ARG A 125 4.66 3.24 5.80
N VAL A 126 3.75 2.35 5.39
CA VAL A 126 2.29 2.54 5.51
C VAL A 126 1.77 1.53 6.53
N GLU A 127 1.21 2.01 7.62
CA GLU A 127 0.67 1.17 8.69
C GLU A 127 -0.84 1.31 8.75
N PRO A 128 -1.59 0.26 8.35
CA PRO A 128 -3.05 0.29 8.44
C PRO A 128 -3.54 0.50 9.87
N LYS A 129 -4.58 1.31 10.02
CA LYS A 129 -5.27 1.53 11.30
C LYS A 129 -6.66 0.92 11.30
N PHE A 130 -7.29 0.83 10.15
CA PHE A 130 -8.49 0.02 9.96
C PHE A 130 -8.47 -0.55 8.55
N ILE A 131 -9.10 -1.72 8.40
CA ILE A 131 -9.16 -2.44 7.13
C ILE A 131 -10.59 -2.91 6.91
N SER A 132 -11.16 -2.58 5.76
CA SER A 132 -12.40 -3.16 5.26
C SER A 132 -12.05 -4.22 4.23
N LEU A 133 -12.45 -5.46 4.51
CA LEU A 133 -12.29 -6.59 3.60
C LEU A 133 -13.60 -6.80 2.83
N LEU A 134 -13.53 -6.60 1.53
CA LEU A 134 -14.63 -6.88 0.60
C LEU A 134 -14.46 -8.31 0.10
N ASP A 135 -15.50 -9.13 0.28
CA ASP A 135 -15.50 -10.53 -0.18
C ASP A 135 -16.89 -10.88 -0.66
N TYR A 136 -17.13 -10.65 -1.96
CA TYR A 136 -18.45 -10.83 -2.56
C TYR A 136 -18.79 -12.29 -2.82
N SER A 137 -17.86 -13.23 -2.62
CA SER A 137 -18.17 -14.66 -2.63
C SER A 137 -19.11 -15.05 -1.49
N GLN A 138 -19.15 -14.26 -0.42
CA GLN A 138 -20.03 -14.48 0.73
C GLN A 138 -21.38 -13.75 0.60
N GLY A 139 -21.61 -13.07 -0.51
CA GLY A 139 -22.82 -12.31 -0.80
C GLY A 139 -22.46 -10.97 -1.44
N PHE A 140 -23.34 -10.45 -2.27
CA PHE A 140 -23.13 -9.19 -2.96
C PHE A 140 -22.98 -8.05 -1.95
N GLY A 141 -21.84 -7.34 -2.04
CA GLY A 141 -21.53 -6.23 -1.15
C GLY A 141 -21.00 -6.64 0.23
N HIS A 142 -20.76 -7.94 0.47
CA HIS A 142 -20.27 -8.40 1.78
C HIS A 142 -18.95 -7.72 2.15
N THR A 143 -18.94 -7.04 3.31
CA THR A 143 -17.80 -6.28 3.79
C THR A 143 -17.65 -6.47 5.29
N GLU A 144 -16.43 -6.73 5.74
CA GLU A 144 -16.09 -6.83 7.17
C GLU A 144 -15.01 -5.80 7.47
N THR A 145 -15.15 -5.06 8.57
CA THR A 145 -14.21 -4.01 8.96
C THR A 145 -13.52 -4.37 10.27
N PHE A 146 -12.20 -4.20 10.29
CA PHE A 146 -11.34 -4.49 11.43
C PHE A 146 -10.58 -3.23 11.82
N THR A 147 -10.57 -2.90 13.11
CA THR A 147 -9.72 -1.85 13.69
C THR A 147 -8.47 -2.48 14.28
N LEU A 148 -7.32 -1.90 14.00
CA LEU A 148 -6.01 -2.41 14.44
C LEU A 148 -5.45 -1.59 15.59
#